data_937f299478561609c441f1feb105f79a
#
_entry.id   937f299478561609c441f1feb105f79a
#
_cell.length_a   1.000
_cell.length_b   1.000
_cell.length_c   1.000
_cell.angle_alpha   90.00
_cell.angle_beta   90.00
_cell.angle_gamma   90.00
#
_symmetry.space_group_name_H-M   'P 1'
#
loop_
_entity.id
_entity.type
_entity.pdbx_description
1 polymer ?
#
loop_
_entity_poly.entity_id
_entity_poly.type
_entity_poly.pdbx_seq_one_letter_code
_entity_poly.pdbx_strand_id
1 'polypeptide(L)'
;MATRDATGGFDPSGIDEEAWKELELQLEATIPNYDRVNKWMTFGQDKRWRRNVRNHATEGMKILEVGCGPGSFAEDLVGLDVTCLDPSALMLKFAKERVDSARLSRGEEPANYVEAIAENIPLPDDEFDMVFCLFSFRDFKDKKQGLTEIMRVLKPGGQLVICDAGKANWLHGLFGAIWMATVVQLMARIITKDKNHPWKGLARTYTHYGSNGYYRKMMKEVGFN
;
A
#
# COMPACT_ATOMS: atom_id res chain seq x y z
N MET A 1 20.55 -25.19 -3.34
CA MET A 1 20.00 -23.91 -3.78
C MET A 1 18.86 -24.23 -4.73
N ALA A 2 17.61 -24.11 -4.31
CA ALA A 2 16.49 -24.22 -5.22
C ALA A 2 16.59 -23.05 -6.21
N THR A 3 16.58 -23.33 -7.51
CA THR A 3 16.52 -22.30 -8.55
C THR A 3 15.15 -21.61 -8.41
N ARG A 4 15.13 -20.34 -8.03
CA ARG A 4 13.91 -19.53 -8.11
C ARG A 4 13.31 -19.70 -9.51
N ASP A 5 11.99 -19.84 -9.55
CA ASP A 5 11.26 -19.88 -10.82
C ASP A 5 11.43 -18.58 -11.61
N ALA A 6 10.93 -18.54 -12.85
CA ALA A 6 11.05 -17.36 -13.70
C ALA A 6 10.34 -16.12 -13.15
N THR A 7 9.42 -16.26 -12.16
CA THR A 7 8.69 -15.17 -11.51
C THR A 7 9.49 -14.58 -10.36
N GLY A 8 10.49 -15.30 -9.84
CA GLY A 8 11.30 -14.93 -8.69
C GLY A 8 10.47 -14.78 -7.41
N GLY A 9 9.43 -15.59 -7.26
CA GLY A 9 8.56 -15.64 -6.10
C GLY A 9 7.37 -14.68 -6.12
N PHE A 10 7.08 -14.01 -7.26
CA PHE A 10 5.95 -13.11 -7.42
C PHE A 10 4.92 -13.69 -8.38
N ASP A 11 3.67 -13.69 -7.99
CA ASP A 11 2.53 -13.97 -8.86
C ASP A 11 1.33 -13.05 -8.55
N PRO A 12 0.26 -13.03 -9.39
CA PRO A 12 -0.89 -12.17 -9.15
C PRO A 12 -1.63 -12.43 -7.83
N SER A 13 -1.55 -13.63 -7.26
CA SER A 13 -2.22 -13.98 -6.00
C SER A 13 -1.39 -13.61 -4.77
N GLY A 14 -0.05 -13.49 -4.90
CA GLY A 14 0.80 -13.21 -3.76
C GLY A 14 2.29 -13.14 -4.05
N ILE A 15 3.07 -13.24 -2.97
CA ILE A 15 4.53 -13.15 -2.97
C ILE A 15 5.05 -14.22 -2.02
N ASP A 16 6.03 -15.02 -2.44
CA ASP A 16 6.62 -16.02 -1.55
C ASP A 16 7.43 -15.38 -0.41
N GLU A 17 7.68 -16.15 0.63
CA GLU A 17 8.32 -15.69 1.88
C GLU A 17 9.69 -15.05 1.67
N GLU A 18 10.51 -15.59 0.76
CA GLU A 18 11.86 -15.09 0.52
C GLU A 18 11.82 -13.79 -0.28
N ALA A 19 10.97 -13.72 -1.32
CA ALA A 19 10.78 -12.52 -2.11
C ALA A 19 10.13 -11.41 -1.30
N TRP A 20 9.23 -11.76 -0.37
CA TRP A 20 8.58 -10.80 0.51
C TRP A 20 9.56 -10.15 1.49
N LYS A 21 10.45 -10.93 2.12
CA LYS A 21 11.50 -10.40 3.00
C LYS A 21 12.47 -9.47 2.25
N GLU A 22 12.84 -9.82 1.02
CA GLU A 22 13.65 -8.95 0.17
C GLU A 22 12.93 -7.64 -0.14
N LEU A 23 11.62 -7.72 -0.46
CA LEU A 23 10.78 -6.56 -0.75
C LEU A 23 10.64 -5.64 0.46
N GLU A 24 10.41 -6.18 1.66
CA GLU A 24 10.29 -5.42 2.90
C GLU A 24 11.54 -4.56 3.15
N LEU A 25 12.74 -5.16 3.06
CA LEU A 25 14.01 -4.43 3.18
C LEU A 25 14.16 -3.32 2.13
N GLN A 26 13.69 -3.58 0.90
CA GLN A 26 13.71 -2.57 -0.16
C GLN A 26 12.72 -1.44 0.14
N LEU A 27 11.53 -1.74 0.64
CA LEU A 27 10.54 -0.73 1.02
C LEU A 27 11.05 0.15 2.15
N GLU A 28 11.63 -0.41 3.21
CA GLU A 28 12.25 0.35 4.30
C GLU A 28 13.34 1.29 3.79
N ALA A 29 14.18 0.84 2.86
CA ALA A 29 15.22 1.66 2.25
C ALA A 29 14.67 2.83 1.40
N THR A 30 13.36 2.85 1.08
CA THR A 30 12.74 3.98 0.37
C THR A 30 12.47 5.18 1.28
N ILE A 31 12.33 5.00 2.59
CA ILE A 31 11.85 6.00 3.56
C ILE A 31 12.49 7.38 3.37
N PRO A 32 13.83 7.53 3.28
CA PRO A 32 14.46 8.85 3.21
C PRO A 32 14.06 9.69 2.00
N ASN A 33 13.59 9.05 0.93
CA ASN A 33 13.22 9.71 -0.32
C ASN A 33 11.80 9.35 -0.79
N TYR A 34 11.01 8.70 0.07
CA TYR A 34 9.71 8.12 -0.28
C TYR A 34 8.79 9.13 -0.99
N ASP A 35 8.43 10.22 -0.35
CA ASP A 35 7.51 11.21 -0.92
C ASP A 35 8.11 11.92 -2.14
N ARG A 36 9.42 12.16 -2.11
CA ARG A 36 10.11 12.84 -3.21
C ARG A 36 10.10 12.02 -4.48
N VAL A 37 10.43 10.72 -4.39
CA VAL A 37 10.41 9.84 -5.55
C VAL A 37 8.98 9.60 -6.03
N ASN A 38 8.03 9.36 -5.12
CA ASN A 38 6.62 9.17 -5.46
C ASN A 38 6.05 10.40 -6.19
N LYS A 39 6.32 11.60 -5.71
CA LYS A 39 5.90 12.85 -6.38
C LYS A 39 6.42 12.95 -7.81
N TRP A 40 7.71 12.66 -8.04
CA TRP A 40 8.29 12.73 -9.38
C TRP A 40 7.80 11.60 -10.28
N MET A 41 7.72 10.39 -9.78
CA MET A 41 7.26 9.20 -10.51
C MET A 41 5.81 9.34 -10.98
N THR A 42 4.97 10.07 -10.24
CA THR A 42 3.56 10.29 -10.53
C THR A 42 3.27 11.67 -11.11
N PHE A 43 4.29 12.50 -11.35
CA PHE A 43 4.14 13.93 -11.70
C PHE A 43 3.25 14.69 -10.70
N GLY A 44 3.33 14.33 -9.41
CA GLY A 44 2.54 14.93 -8.34
C GLY A 44 1.05 14.52 -8.33
N GLN A 45 0.64 13.54 -9.17
CA GLN A 45 -0.74 13.04 -9.17
C GLN A 45 -1.07 12.22 -7.91
N ASP A 46 -0.07 11.69 -7.22
CA ASP A 46 -0.23 10.95 -5.96
C ASP A 46 -1.08 11.71 -4.93
N LYS A 47 -0.85 13.01 -4.78
CA LYS A 47 -1.65 13.87 -3.88
C LYS A 47 -3.12 13.97 -4.31
N ARG A 48 -3.39 14.02 -5.61
CA ARG A 48 -4.75 14.04 -6.13
C ARG A 48 -5.45 12.70 -5.89
N TRP A 49 -4.75 11.59 -6.12
CA TRP A 49 -5.30 10.26 -5.87
C TRP A 49 -5.61 10.06 -4.39
N ARG A 50 -4.69 10.41 -3.49
CA ARG A 50 -4.92 10.37 -2.03
C ARG A 50 -6.13 11.20 -1.62
N ARG A 51 -6.26 12.43 -2.12
CA ARG A 51 -7.43 13.27 -1.86
C ARG A 51 -8.72 12.64 -2.35
N ASN A 52 -8.72 12.06 -3.56
CA ASN A 52 -9.90 11.38 -4.08
C ASN A 52 -10.30 10.19 -3.20
N VAL A 53 -9.32 9.40 -2.75
CA VAL A 53 -9.55 8.28 -1.81
C VAL A 53 -10.08 8.80 -0.47
N ARG A 54 -9.48 9.83 0.10
CA ARG A 54 -9.94 10.46 1.35
C ARG A 54 -11.41 10.88 1.30
N ASN A 55 -11.90 11.34 0.15
CA ASN A 55 -13.27 11.82 -0.02
C ASN A 55 -14.34 10.71 0.11
N HIS A 56 -13.96 9.43 0.17
CA HIS A 56 -14.90 8.34 0.48
C HIS A 56 -15.24 8.28 1.98
N ALA A 57 -14.37 8.81 2.86
CA ALA A 57 -14.60 8.82 4.30
C ALA A 57 -15.29 10.11 4.75
N THR A 58 -16.21 9.99 5.68
CA THR A 58 -16.88 11.10 6.36
C THR A 58 -16.36 11.25 7.79
N GLU A 59 -16.44 12.47 8.33
CA GLU A 59 -16.00 12.80 9.67
C GLU A 59 -16.56 11.85 10.73
N GLY A 60 -15.74 11.44 11.68
CA GLY A 60 -16.10 10.53 12.77
C GLY A 60 -16.02 9.04 12.42
N MET A 61 -15.76 8.67 11.15
CA MET A 61 -15.56 7.26 10.79
C MET A 61 -14.29 6.68 11.43
N LYS A 62 -14.38 5.40 11.81
CA LYS A 62 -13.23 4.59 12.25
C LYS A 62 -12.57 3.93 11.05
N ILE A 63 -11.33 4.28 10.81
CA ILE A 63 -10.57 3.94 9.61
C ILE A 63 -9.39 3.04 9.95
N LEU A 64 -9.18 1.99 9.14
CA LEU A 64 -7.94 1.23 9.10
C LEU A 64 -7.21 1.52 7.79
N GLU A 65 -5.96 1.97 7.85
CA GLU A 65 -5.05 2.00 6.70
C GLU A 65 -4.12 0.78 6.76
N VAL A 66 -4.25 -0.14 5.77
CA VAL A 66 -3.44 -1.36 5.66
C VAL A 66 -2.26 -1.12 4.74
N GLY A 67 -1.04 -1.30 5.29
CA GLY A 67 0.20 -0.94 4.63
C GLY A 67 0.38 0.58 4.57
N CYS A 68 0.30 1.24 5.74
CA CYS A 68 0.37 2.70 5.84
C CYS A 68 1.75 3.27 5.47
N GLY A 69 2.79 2.44 5.42
CA GLY A 69 4.16 2.87 5.19
C GLY A 69 4.58 3.97 6.17
N PRO A 70 5.29 5.02 5.70
CA PRO A 70 5.72 6.14 6.55
C PRO A 70 4.60 7.17 6.82
N GLY A 71 3.32 6.81 6.69
CA GLY A 71 2.17 7.61 7.07
C GLY A 71 1.78 8.73 6.09
N SER A 72 2.24 8.65 4.84
CA SER A 72 2.03 9.74 3.87
C SER A 72 0.58 9.96 3.43
N PHE A 73 -0.32 9.00 3.68
CA PHE A 73 -1.75 9.19 3.47
C PHE A 73 -2.48 9.41 4.79
N ALA A 74 -2.10 8.68 5.85
CA ALA A 74 -2.70 8.82 7.17
C ALA A 74 -2.62 10.25 7.72
N GLU A 75 -1.56 11.01 7.41
CA GLU A 75 -1.43 12.43 7.81
C GLU A 75 -2.55 13.33 7.26
N ASP A 76 -3.16 12.95 6.12
CA ASP A 76 -4.24 13.69 5.46
C ASP A 76 -5.66 13.24 5.95
N LEU A 77 -5.76 12.22 6.82
CA LEU A 77 -7.03 11.68 7.33
C LEU A 77 -7.59 12.52 8.49
N VAL A 78 -7.96 13.75 8.18
CA VAL A 78 -8.45 14.75 9.14
C VAL A 78 -9.87 14.42 9.62
N GLY A 79 -10.12 14.54 10.93
CA GLY A 79 -11.45 14.34 11.54
C GLY A 79 -11.90 12.89 11.60
N LEU A 80 -10.97 11.93 11.48
CA LEU A 80 -11.23 10.49 11.47
C LEU A 80 -10.54 9.81 12.66
N ASP A 81 -11.11 8.69 13.15
CA ASP A 81 -10.43 7.80 14.08
C ASP A 81 -9.55 6.84 13.26
N VAL A 82 -8.22 7.04 13.30
CA VAL A 82 -7.29 6.38 12.40
C VAL A 82 -6.46 5.32 13.11
N THR A 83 -6.45 4.12 12.55
CA THR A 83 -5.51 3.06 12.86
C THR A 83 -4.62 2.80 11.66
N CYS A 84 -3.30 2.89 11.85
CA CYS A 84 -2.26 2.61 10.86
C CYS A 84 -1.71 1.19 11.08
N LEU A 85 -1.77 0.34 10.06
CA LEU A 85 -1.20 -1.01 10.11
C LEU A 85 -0.11 -1.15 9.06
N ASP A 86 1.05 -1.64 9.48
CA ASP A 86 2.18 -1.94 8.57
C ASP A 86 3.05 -3.06 9.19
N PRO A 87 3.62 -3.98 8.40
CA PRO A 87 4.50 -5.02 8.93
C PRO A 87 5.85 -4.50 9.43
N SER A 88 6.30 -3.35 8.93
CA SER A 88 7.59 -2.78 9.30
C SER A 88 7.48 -1.85 10.51
N ALA A 89 8.11 -2.25 11.63
CA ALA A 89 8.27 -1.39 12.81
C ALA A 89 8.95 -0.04 12.46
N LEU A 90 9.88 -0.06 11.48
CA LEU A 90 10.56 1.14 11.02
C LEU A 90 9.61 2.09 10.29
N MET A 91 8.76 1.57 9.39
CA MET A 91 7.71 2.37 8.73
C MET A 91 6.76 2.98 9.76
N LEU A 92 6.27 2.18 10.72
CA LEU A 92 5.37 2.66 11.78
C LEU A 92 6.00 3.73 12.65
N LYS A 93 7.31 3.65 12.92
CA LYS A 93 8.01 4.71 13.65
C LYS A 93 7.92 6.04 12.91
N PHE A 94 8.21 6.06 11.60
CA PHE A 94 8.12 7.28 10.78
C PHE A 94 6.65 7.74 10.61
N ALA A 95 5.71 6.80 10.45
CA ALA A 95 4.29 7.11 10.41
C ALA A 95 3.84 7.81 11.69
N LYS A 96 4.24 7.27 12.86
CA LYS A 96 3.90 7.87 14.15
C LYS A 96 4.41 9.29 14.29
N GLU A 97 5.68 9.53 13.99
CA GLU A 97 6.27 10.88 14.06
C GLU A 97 5.54 11.87 13.15
N ARG A 98 5.22 11.47 11.92
CA ARG A 98 4.54 12.29 10.91
C ARG A 98 3.07 12.54 11.26
N VAL A 99 2.33 11.47 11.43
CA VAL A 99 0.86 11.50 11.58
C VAL A 99 0.47 12.15 12.89
N ASP A 100 1.11 11.77 14.02
CA ASP A 100 0.80 12.38 15.32
C ASP A 100 1.17 13.87 15.35
N SER A 101 2.30 14.27 14.74
CA SER A 101 2.66 15.69 14.62
C SER A 101 1.60 16.47 13.83
N ALA A 102 1.12 15.93 12.72
CA ALA A 102 0.08 16.55 11.91
C ALA A 102 -1.26 16.62 12.66
N ARG A 103 -1.69 15.54 13.34
CA ARG A 103 -2.93 15.45 14.10
C ARG A 103 -2.93 16.40 15.30
N LEU A 104 -1.88 16.38 16.11
CA LEU A 104 -1.73 17.26 17.28
C LEU A 104 -1.74 18.74 16.89
N SER A 105 -1.13 19.10 15.75
CA SER A 105 -1.17 20.49 15.24
C SER A 105 -2.58 20.98 14.90
N ARG A 106 -3.54 20.06 14.72
CA ARG A 106 -4.95 20.33 14.45
C ARG A 106 -5.84 20.16 15.67
N GLY A 107 -5.27 19.78 16.84
CA GLY A 107 -6.02 19.48 18.05
C GLY A 107 -6.73 18.14 18.03
N GLU A 108 -6.27 17.21 17.19
CA GLU A 108 -6.79 15.83 17.11
C GLU A 108 -5.98 14.89 18.02
N GLU A 109 -6.59 13.78 18.46
CA GLU A 109 -5.89 12.73 19.19
C GLU A 109 -4.90 12.01 18.27
N PRO A 110 -3.79 11.47 18.80
CA PRO A 110 -2.88 10.60 18.06
C PRO A 110 -3.59 9.43 17.38
N ALA A 111 -3.01 8.91 16.30
CA ALA A 111 -3.50 7.69 15.65
C ALA A 111 -3.09 6.43 16.44
N ASN A 112 -3.76 5.31 16.14
CA ASN A 112 -3.34 3.99 16.60
C ASN A 112 -2.35 3.35 15.62
N TYR A 113 -1.41 2.54 16.13
CA TYR A 113 -0.38 1.89 15.32
C TYR A 113 -0.30 0.40 15.65
N VAL A 114 -0.37 -0.44 14.60
CA VAL A 114 -0.40 -1.90 14.71
C VAL A 114 0.66 -2.49 13.79
N GLU A 115 1.64 -3.19 14.38
CA GLU A 115 2.64 -3.94 13.62
C GLU A 115 2.07 -5.31 13.26
N ALA A 116 1.66 -5.47 12.00
CA ALA A 116 1.07 -6.71 11.49
C ALA A 116 1.07 -6.75 9.96
N ILE A 117 0.97 -7.97 9.41
CA ILE A 117 0.70 -8.19 7.99
C ILE A 117 -0.81 -8.17 7.71
N ALA A 118 -1.19 -7.87 6.47
CA ALA A 118 -2.59 -7.82 6.05
C ALA A 118 -3.30 -9.17 6.18
N GLU A 119 -2.56 -10.27 6.10
CA GLU A 119 -3.04 -11.65 6.19
C GLU A 119 -3.36 -12.14 7.60
N ASN A 120 -3.01 -11.33 8.61
CA ASN A 120 -3.29 -11.62 10.02
C ASN A 120 -3.41 -10.31 10.81
N ILE A 121 -4.57 -9.69 10.76
CA ILE A 121 -4.86 -8.41 11.41
C ILE A 121 -5.28 -8.65 12.87
N PRO A 122 -4.47 -8.28 13.89
CA PRO A 122 -4.76 -8.54 15.30
C PRO A 122 -5.73 -7.49 15.88
N LEU A 123 -6.83 -7.27 15.17
CA LEU A 123 -7.89 -6.31 15.54
C LEU A 123 -9.24 -7.04 15.55
N PRO A 124 -10.24 -6.55 16.31
CA PRO A 124 -11.55 -7.16 16.39
C PRO A 124 -12.30 -7.24 15.07
N ASP A 125 -13.26 -8.16 14.98
CA ASP A 125 -14.25 -8.23 13.92
C ASP A 125 -15.16 -6.99 13.97
N ASP A 126 -15.72 -6.60 12.82
CA ASP A 126 -16.75 -5.56 12.70
C ASP A 126 -16.36 -4.21 13.37
N GLU A 127 -15.09 -3.83 13.31
CA GLU A 127 -14.59 -2.65 14.02
C GLU A 127 -14.55 -1.39 13.16
N PHE A 128 -14.25 -1.49 11.86
CA PHE A 128 -13.98 -0.33 11.01
C PHE A 128 -15.12 -0.01 10.06
N ASP A 129 -15.39 1.29 9.90
CA ASP A 129 -16.36 1.79 8.92
C ASP A 129 -15.78 1.72 7.50
N MET A 130 -14.45 1.90 7.40
CA MET A 130 -13.73 1.86 6.12
C MET A 130 -12.30 1.37 6.29
N VAL A 131 -11.84 0.60 5.31
CA VAL A 131 -10.44 0.20 5.18
C VAL A 131 -9.84 0.83 3.93
N PHE A 132 -8.72 1.48 4.08
CA PHE A 132 -7.91 2.00 2.99
C PHE A 132 -6.68 1.13 2.75
N CYS A 133 -6.36 0.90 1.47
CA CYS A 133 -5.16 0.20 1.03
C CYS A 133 -4.56 0.97 -0.15
N LEU A 134 -3.57 1.85 0.11
CA LEU A 134 -2.98 2.72 -0.89
C LEU A 134 -1.55 2.31 -1.22
N PHE A 135 -1.35 1.86 -2.45
CA PHE A 135 -0.06 1.42 -3.01
C PHE A 135 0.60 0.27 -2.24
N SER A 136 -0.17 -0.49 -1.45
CA SER A 136 0.29 -1.61 -0.61
C SER A 136 -0.32 -2.96 -1.01
N PHE A 137 -1.49 -3.00 -1.64
CA PHE A 137 -2.18 -4.24 -1.98
C PHE A 137 -1.35 -5.18 -2.87
N ARG A 138 -0.55 -4.63 -3.80
CA ARG A 138 0.34 -5.43 -4.66
C ARG A 138 1.40 -6.18 -3.86
N ASP A 139 1.74 -5.70 -2.68
CA ASP A 139 2.82 -6.19 -1.83
C ASP A 139 2.36 -7.22 -0.78
N PHE A 140 1.06 -7.60 -0.76
CA PHE A 140 0.53 -8.65 0.11
C PHE A 140 1.13 -10.02 -0.24
N LYS A 141 1.45 -10.83 0.77
CA LYS A 141 1.97 -12.20 0.63
C LYS A 141 0.91 -13.15 0.05
N ASP A 142 -0.31 -13.07 0.59
CA ASP A 142 -1.51 -13.76 0.10
C ASP A 142 -2.66 -12.75 0.03
N LYS A 143 -2.94 -12.27 -1.18
CA LYS A 143 -3.96 -11.25 -1.41
C LYS A 143 -5.37 -11.71 -1.04
N LYS A 144 -5.67 -13.00 -1.22
CA LYS A 144 -6.98 -13.54 -0.87
C LYS A 144 -7.17 -13.60 0.65
N GLN A 145 -6.13 -14.04 1.37
CA GLN A 145 -6.15 -14.06 2.83
C GLN A 145 -6.22 -12.63 3.39
N GLY A 146 -5.42 -11.68 2.85
CA GLY A 146 -5.48 -10.28 3.26
C GLY A 146 -6.87 -9.66 3.04
N LEU A 147 -7.51 -9.93 1.89
CA LEU A 147 -8.88 -9.49 1.65
C LEU A 147 -9.89 -10.13 2.62
N THR A 148 -9.67 -11.39 3.02
CA THR A 148 -10.53 -12.07 4.01
C THR A 148 -10.42 -11.41 5.39
N GLU A 149 -9.20 -11.09 5.84
CA GLU A 149 -8.98 -10.37 7.09
C GLU A 149 -9.57 -8.94 7.05
N ILE A 150 -9.38 -8.23 5.93
CA ILE A 150 -9.99 -6.90 5.73
C ILE A 150 -11.52 -6.99 5.80
N MET A 151 -12.14 -8.02 5.19
CA MET A 151 -13.58 -8.23 5.27
C MET A 151 -14.03 -8.51 6.71
N ARG A 152 -13.26 -9.28 7.48
CA ARG A 152 -13.56 -9.61 8.89
C ARG A 152 -13.58 -8.37 9.79
N VAL A 153 -12.60 -7.47 9.64
CA VAL A 153 -12.50 -6.28 10.49
C VAL A 153 -13.44 -5.14 10.06
N LEU A 154 -13.99 -5.19 8.84
CA LEU A 154 -15.00 -4.24 8.38
C LEU A 154 -16.35 -4.50 9.03
N LYS A 155 -17.02 -3.46 9.49
CA LYS A 155 -18.42 -3.53 9.91
C LYS A 155 -19.32 -4.00 8.77
N PRO A 156 -20.48 -4.62 9.06
CA PRO A 156 -21.50 -4.85 8.05
C PRO A 156 -21.84 -3.55 7.29
N GLY A 157 -21.66 -3.58 5.97
CA GLY A 157 -21.83 -2.39 5.12
C GLY A 157 -20.62 -1.44 5.08
N GLY A 158 -19.54 -1.76 5.79
CA GLY A 158 -18.26 -1.06 5.69
C GLY A 158 -17.63 -1.18 4.30
N GLN A 159 -16.71 -0.30 3.96
CA GLN A 159 -16.16 -0.19 2.61
C GLN A 159 -14.64 -0.41 2.58
N LEU A 160 -14.18 -1.14 1.56
CA LEU A 160 -12.76 -1.24 1.21
C LEU A 160 -12.46 -0.35 0.01
N VAL A 161 -11.47 0.52 0.12
CA VAL A 161 -10.97 1.34 -0.98
C VAL A 161 -9.52 1.00 -1.26
N ILE A 162 -9.25 0.42 -2.43
CA ILE A 162 -7.90 0.11 -2.91
C ILE A 162 -7.50 1.12 -3.99
N CYS A 163 -6.36 1.77 -3.79
CA CYS A 163 -5.73 2.62 -4.79
C CYS A 163 -4.33 2.09 -5.08
N ASP A 164 -4.14 1.47 -6.22
CA ASP A 164 -2.85 0.91 -6.63
C ASP A 164 -2.60 1.09 -8.13
N ALA A 165 -1.38 0.81 -8.59
CA ALA A 165 -0.96 0.88 -9.98
C ALA A 165 -1.63 -0.25 -10.82
N GLY A 166 -2.92 -0.10 -11.07
CA GLY A 166 -3.74 -1.12 -11.73
C GLY A 166 -3.43 -1.31 -13.22
N LYS A 167 -3.85 -2.46 -13.77
CA LYS A 167 -3.79 -2.80 -15.19
C LYS A 167 -5.21 -2.91 -15.74
N ALA A 168 -5.74 -1.80 -16.27
CA ALA A 168 -7.10 -1.75 -16.84
C ALA A 168 -7.23 -2.67 -18.07
N ASN A 169 -6.21 -2.71 -18.92
CA ASN A 169 -6.08 -3.58 -20.09
C ASN A 169 -4.60 -3.87 -20.40
N TRP A 170 -4.33 -4.70 -21.39
CA TRP A 170 -2.97 -5.12 -21.74
C TRP A 170 -2.08 -3.96 -22.21
N LEU A 171 -2.62 -3.00 -22.98
CA LEU A 171 -1.87 -1.81 -23.42
C LEU A 171 -1.47 -0.93 -22.24
N HIS A 172 -2.39 -0.67 -21.31
CA HIS A 172 -2.12 0.06 -20.10
C HIS A 172 -1.08 -0.66 -19.23
N GLY A 173 -1.19 -1.98 -19.12
CA GLY A 173 -0.19 -2.82 -18.43
C GLY A 173 1.19 -2.72 -19.06
N LEU A 174 1.28 -2.75 -20.40
CA LEU A 174 2.55 -2.62 -21.14
C LEU A 174 3.19 -1.24 -20.93
N PHE A 175 2.41 -0.16 -21.09
CA PHE A 175 2.89 1.20 -20.83
C PHE A 175 3.36 1.38 -19.39
N GLY A 176 2.59 0.87 -18.42
CA GLY A 176 2.98 0.91 -17.00
C GLY A 176 4.29 0.14 -16.75
N ALA A 177 4.47 -1.03 -17.34
CA ALA A 177 5.70 -1.81 -17.19
C ALA A 177 6.91 -1.07 -17.79
N ILE A 178 6.78 -0.48 -18.98
CA ILE A 178 7.82 0.35 -19.60
C ILE A 178 8.13 1.55 -18.70
N TRP A 179 7.10 2.25 -18.20
CA TRP A 179 7.25 3.39 -17.29
C TRP A 179 8.02 3.02 -16.03
N MET A 180 7.62 1.93 -15.37
CA MET A 180 8.26 1.43 -14.14
C MET A 180 9.70 0.98 -14.39
N ALA A 181 9.98 0.37 -15.54
CA ALA A 181 11.32 -0.12 -15.89
C ALA A 181 12.28 0.98 -16.39
N THR A 182 11.77 2.12 -16.85
CA THR A 182 12.58 3.18 -17.46
C THR A 182 12.53 4.49 -16.66
N VAL A 183 11.39 5.19 -16.71
CA VAL A 183 11.27 6.55 -16.15
C VAL A 183 11.41 6.51 -14.63
N VAL A 184 10.74 5.57 -13.95
CA VAL A 184 10.83 5.44 -12.49
C VAL A 184 12.27 5.14 -12.06
N GLN A 185 12.96 4.23 -12.75
CA GLN A 185 14.34 3.88 -12.44
C GLN A 185 15.29 5.07 -12.64
N LEU A 186 15.12 5.83 -13.75
CA LEU A 186 15.93 7.02 -14.01
C LEU A 186 15.70 8.10 -12.95
N MET A 187 14.42 8.38 -12.61
CA MET A 187 14.08 9.39 -11.61
C MET A 187 14.59 9.00 -10.22
N ALA A 188 14.38 7.74 -9.81
CA ALA A 188 14.90 7.26 -8.54
C ALA A 188 16.42 7.39 -8.46
N ARG A 189 17.15 7.00 -9.52
CA ARG A 189 18.62 7.15 -9.60
C ARG A 189 19.07 8.60 -9.49
N ILE A 190 18.38 9.53 -10.16
CA ILE A 190 18.73 10.98 -10.11
C ILE A 190 18.49 11.52 -8.69
N ILE A 191 17.36 11.17 -8.08
CA ILE A 191 16.94 11.69 -6.77
C ILE A 191 17.82 11.13 -5.64
N THR A 192 18.08 9.83 -5.66
CA THR A 192 18.86 9.16 -4.62
C THR A 192 20.36 9.28 -4.82
N LYS A 193 20.80 9.59 -6.05
CA LYS A 193 22.20 9.53 -6.51
C LYS A 193 22.82 8.13 -6.36
N ASP A 194 21.99 7.09 -6.28
CA ASP A 194 22.39 5.70 -6.13
C ASP A 194 21.92 4.86 -7.34
N LYS A 195 22.84 4.09 -7.91
CA LYS A 195 22.52 3.15 -8.99
C LYS A 195 21.75 1.94 -8.47
N ASN A 196 21.88 1.61 -7.19
CA ASN A 196 21.25 0.47 -6.52
C ASN A 196 20.07 0.89 -5.65
N HIS A 197 19.39 1.98 -6.01
CA HIS A 197 18.24 2.51 -5.29
C HIS A 197 17.13 1.46 -5.08
N PRO A 198 16.36 1.53 -3.99
CA PRO A 198 15.38 0.51 -3.59
C PRO A 198 14.17 0.39 -4.54
N TRP A 199 13.87 1.41 -5.36
CA TRP A 199 12.75 1.38 -6.33
C TRP A 199 12.92 0.36 -7.47
N LYS A 200 14.04 -0.38 -7.54
CA LYS A 200 14.18 -1.49 -8.50
C LYS A 200 13.12 -2.58 -8.30
N GLY A 201 12.75 -2.85 -7.05
CA GLY A 201 11.69 -3.80 -6.71
C GLY A 201 10.31 -3.43 -7.26
N LEU A 202 10.02 -2.13 -7.37
CA LEU A 202 8.71 -1.64 -7.83
C LEU A 202 8.36 -2.08 -9.27
N ALA A 203 9.32 -2.10 -10.18
CA ALA A 203 9.10 -2.61 -11.53
C ALA A 203 8.76 -4.11 -11.52
N ARG A 204 9.38 -4.86 -10.62
CA ARG A 204 9.16 -6.30 -10.45
C ARG A 204 7.77 -6.60 -9.89
N THR A 205 7.36 -5.93 -8.80
CA THR A 205 6.03 -6.09 -8.22
C THR A 205 4.95 -5.71 -9.22
N TYR A 206 5.13 -4.61 -9.98
CA TYR A 206 4.20 -4.20 -11.02
C TYR A 206 4.08 -5.21 -12.15
N THR A 207 5.20 -5.78 -12.62
CA THR A 207 5.18 -6.73 -13.74
C THR A 207 4.33 -7.96 -13.43
N HIS A 208 4.41 -8.47 -12.21
CA HIS A 208 3.69 -9.67 -11.76
C HIS A 208 2.30 -9.35 -11.17
N TYR A 209 1.96 -8.07 -11.00
CA TYR A 209 0.64 -7.65 -10.54
C TYR A 209 -0.43 -8.00 -11.56
N GLY A 210 -1.56 -8.52 -11.11
CA GLY A 210 -2.67 -8.96 -11.95
C GLY A 210 -3.45 -7.81 -12.60
N SER A 211 -4.40 -8.16 -13.45
CA SER A 211 -5.32 -7.16 -14.03
C SER A 211 -6.40 -6.73 -13.02
N ASN A 212 -6.99 -5.58 -13.26
CA ASN A 212 -8.12 -5.10 -12.44
C ASN A 212 -9.29 -6.11 -12.44
N GLY A 213 -9.51 -6.82 -13.57
CA GLY A 213 -10.53 -7.86 -13.66
C GLY A 213 -10.24 -9.08 -12.79
N TYR A 214 -8.97 -9.48 -12.69
CA TYR A 214 -8.53 -10.55 -11.81
C TYR A 214 -8.83 -10.25 -10.35
N TYR A 215 -8.45 -9.06 -9.86
CA TYR A 215 -8.69 -8.68 -8.46
C TYR A 215 -10.16 -8.43 -8.15
N ARG A 216 -10.92 -7.88 -9.10
CA ARG A 216 -12.37 -7.75 -8.93
C ARG A 216 -13.05 -9.12 -8.74
N LYS A 217 -12.61 -10.14 -9.48
CA LYS A 217 -13.10 -11.51 -9.29
C LYS A 217 -12.72 -12.05 -7.91
N MET A 218 -11.45 -11.88 -7.50
CA MET A 218 -10.97 -12.32 -6.17
C MET A 218 -11.76 -11.64 -5.03
N MET A 219 -12.00 -10.32 -5.12
CA MET A 219 -12.81 -9.59 -4.13
C MET A 219 -14.23 -10.15 -4.02
N LYS A 220 -14.87 -10.46 -5.18
CA LYS A 220 -16.21 -11.09 -5.17
C LYS A 220 -16.21 -12.49 -4.54
N GLU A 221 -15.15 -13.29 -4.76
CA GLU A 221 -15.01 -14.60 -4.14
C GLU A 221 -14.87 -14.52 -2.61
N VAL A 222 -14.31 -13.44 -2.09
CA VAL A 222 -14.20 -13.17 -0.65
C VAL A 222 -15.49 -12.61 -0.06
N GLY A 223 -16.37 -12.01 -0.88
CA GLY A 223 -17.68 -11.49 -0.44
C GLY A 223 -17.87 -9.99 -0.65
N PHE A 224 -16.90 -9.28 -1.23
CA PHE A 224 -17.09 -7.87 -1.63
C PHE A 224 -18.03 -7.76 -2.84
N ASN A 225 -18.92 -6.77 -2.84
CA ASN A 225 -19.90 -6.51 -3.92
C ASN A 225 -19.41 -5.51 -4.95
#